data_d76bd33d847b1ac302f781027c5e6507
#
_entry.id   d76bd33d847b1ac302f781027c5e6507
#
_cell.length_a   1.000
_cell.length_b   1.000
_cell.length_c   1.000
_cell.angle_alpha   90.00
_cell.angle_beta   90.00
_cell.angle_gamma   90.00
#
_symmetry.space_group_name_H-M   'P 1'
#
loop_
_entity.id
_entity.type
_entity.pdbx_description
1 polymer ?
#
loop_
_entity_poly.entity_id
_entity_poly.type
_entity_poly.pdbx_seq_one_letter_code
_entity_poly.pdbx_strand_id
1 'polypeptide(L)'
;LGVEKDEHQAIGWYKKAAEQGHAVAQLNLGWIYANSPSRKNWEQAVYWYKQAAEQGDPRAQYNLAWCYGNGSGTPKNPRKAAYWYEEAAMQNHATAQYNLGWCYENGFGVEPDLDKALVWYHKSALQGQITAQYTLGWCYGNGRGMEVDMAKAVHWYTKAAEQGHTTAQLNLGWCHLNGKGTPVNREEALKWYLKAAEQGNATAMFNVGNCYAHGYGIEQDDKQAEEWYLKAVRHGNKKAASALRHLASKQEKEKKTDSED
;
A
#
# COMPACT_ATOMS: atom_id res chain seq x y z
N LEU A 1 -9.05 27.72 -20.41
CA LEU A 1 -7.99 28.68 -20.64
C LEU A 1 -7.06 28.10 -21.70
N GLY A 2 -7.29 28.46 -22.93
CA GLY A 2 -6.94 27.98 -24.24
C GLY A 2 -5.46 28.03 -24.68
N VAL A 3 -4.54 27.42 -23.93
CA VAL A 3 -3.19 27.16 -24.44
C VAL A 3 -3.03 25.64 -24.53
N GLU A 4 -2.71 25.11 -25.71
CA GLU A 4 -2.28 23.72 -25.86
C GLU A 4 -1.11 23.43 -24.91
N LYS A 5 -1.12 22.25 -24.29
CA LYS A 5 -0.02 21.78 -23.43
C LYS A 5 1.24 21.62 -24.27
N ASP A 6 2.06 22.67 -24.33
CA ASP A 6 3.39 22.58 -24.91
C ASP A 6 4.41 22.22 -23.82
N GLU A 7 4.69 20.92 -23.72
CA GLU A 7 5.67 20.38 -22.77
C GLU A 7 7.08 20.96 -23.01
N HIS A 8 7.42 21.26 -24.25
CA HIS A 8 8.72 21.84 -24.62
C HIS A 8 8.86 23.28 -24.10
N GLN A 9 7.82 24.09 -24.25
CA GLN A 9 7.83 25.46 -23.74
C GLN A 9 7.84 25.47 -22.20
N ALA A 10 7.05 24.60 -21.58
CA ALA A 10 7.02 24.48 -20.12
C ALA A 10 8.40 24.13 -19.54
N ILE A 11 9.10 23.15 -20.13
CA ILE A 11 10.46 22.78 -19.73
C ILE A 11 11.42 23.97 -19.90
N GLY A 12 11.30 24.72 -20.99
CA GLY A 12 12.12 25.90 -21.24
C GLY A 12 11.95 26.96 -20.15
N TRP A 13 10.72 27.20 -19.71
CA TRP A 13 10.43 28.14 -18.62
C TRP A 13 10.89 27.61 -17.27
N TYR A 14 10.63 26.32 -16.95
CA TYR A 14 11.15 25.72 -15.72
C TYR A 14 12.66 25.76 -15.66
N LYS A 15 13.36 25.53 -16.76
CA LYS A 15 14.82 25.58 -16.81
C LYS A 15 15.34 26.98 -16.50
N LYS A 16 14.79 28.03 -17.12
CA LYS A 16 15.17 29.42 -16.85
C LYS A 16 14.94 29.79 -15.38
N ALA A 17 13.80 29.41 -14.81
CA ALA A 17 13.51 29.69 -13.42
C ALA A 17 14.40 28.87 -12.45
N ALA A 18 14.66 27.61 -12.77
CA ALA A 18 15.52 26.74 -11.98
C ALA A 18 16.98 27.24 -11.95
N GLU A 19 17.50 27.72 -13.07
CA GLU A 19 18.82 28.34 -13.19
C GLU A 19 18.93 29.65 -12.37
N GLN A 20 17.81 30.33 -12.14
CA GLN A 20 17.72 31.49 -11.25
C GLN A 20 17.52 31.12 -9.77
N GLY A 21 17.55 29.84 -9.42
CA GLY A 21 17.48 29.38 -8.05
C GLY A 21 16.07 29.09 -7.51
N HIS A 22 15.00 29.17 -8.33
CA HIS A 22 13.64 28.89 -7.84
C HIS A 22 13.47 27.41 -7.47
N ALA A 23 13.37 27.10 -6.18
CA ALA A 23 13.28 25.72 -5.66
C ALA A 23 12.13 24.90 -6.28
N VAL A 24 10.94 25.49 -6.44
CA VAL A 24 9.79 24.79 -7.05
C VAL A 24 10.06 24.46 -8.53
N ALA A 25 10.73 25.35 -9.27
CA ALA A 25 11.10 25.08 -10.65
C ALA A 25 12.15 23.96 -10.75
N GLN A 26 13.13 23.97 -9.85
CA GLN A 26 14.14 22.91 -9.73
C GLN A 26 13.50 21.54 -9.42
N LEU A 27 12.58 21.49 -8.45
CA LEU A 27 11.81 20.28 -8.13
C LEU A 27 11.06 19.77 -9.37
N ASN A 28 10.31 20.64 -10.06
CA ASN A 28 9.52 20.26 -11.23
C ASN A 28 10.41 19.80 -12.39
N LEU A 29 11.54 20.48 -12.61
CA LEU A 29 12.50 20.07 -13.63
C LEU A 29 13.13 18.71 -13.32
N GLY A 30 13.48 18.47 -12.05
CA GLY A 30 13.92 17.15 -11.57
C GLY A 30 12.88 16.07 -11.83
N TRP A 31 11.61 16.35 -11.53
CA TRP A 31 10.50 15.43 -11.81
C TRP A 31 10.33 15.13 -13.31
N ILE A 32 10.43 16.14 -14.16
CA ILE A 32 10.37 15.97 -15.60
C ILE A 32 11.50 15.05 -16.09
N TYR A 33 12.74 15.27 -15.67
CA TYR A 33 13.86 14.41 -16.04
C TYR A 33 13.72 12.98 -15.51
N ALA A 34 13.08 12.78 -14.36
CA ALA A 34 12.85 11.46 -13.80
C ALA A 34 11.74 10.66 -14.52
N ASN A 35 10.71 11.35 -15.07
CA ASN A 35 9.47 10.70 -15.51
C ASN A 35 9.16 10.85 -17.01
N SER A 36 9.80 11.76 -17.75
CA SER A 36 9.52 11.94 -19.17
C SER A 36 9.98 10.73 -19.99
N PRO A 37 9.10 10.08 -20.77
CA PRO A 37 9.48 8.94 -21.60
C PRO A 37 10.58 9.24 -22.62
N SER A 38 10.58 10.46 -23.17
CA SER A 38 11.52 10.91 -24.21
C SER A 38 12.80 11.53 -23.67
N ARG A 39 12.84 11.88 -22.37
CA ARG A 39 13.93 12.66 -21.76
C ARG A 39 14.39 12.13 -20.42
N LYS A 40 14.08 10.88 -20.10
CA LYS A 40 14.42 10.26 -18.81
C LYS A 40 15.94 10.31 -18.59
N ASN A 41 16.34 11.13 -17.63
CA ASN A 41 17.73 11.32 -17.26
C ASN A 41 17.82 11.50 -15.74
N TRP A 42 18.13 10.41 -15.08
CA TRP A 42 18.19 10.39 -13.62
C TRP A 42 19.32 11.24 -13.04
N GLU A 43 20.43 11.42 -13.76
CA GLU A 43 21.54 12.26 -13.30
C GLU A 43 21.12 13.74 -13.25
N GLN A 44 20.39 14.19 -14.30
CA GLN A 44 19.80 15.52 -14.30
C GLN A 44 18.69 15.67 -13.25
N ALA A 45 17.88 14.63 -13.03
CA ALA A 45 16.88 14.63 -11.98
C ALA A 45 17.52 14.82 -10.59
N VAL A 46 18.56 14.02 -10.29
CA VAL A 46 19.31 14.13 -9.03
C VAL A 46 19.94 15.51 -8.86
N TYR A 47 20.53 16.06 -9.92
CA TYR A 47 21.10 17.41 -9.88
C TYR A 47 20.07 18.44 -9.43
N TRP A 48 18.90 18.47 -10.07
CA TRP A 48 17.86 19.45 -9.77
C TRP A 48 17.16 19.19 -8.44
N TYR A 49 16.91 17.93 -8.09
CA TYR A 49 16.39 17.58 -6.76
C TYR A 49 17.35 18.03 -5.66
N LYS A 50 18.67 17.88 -5.86
CA LYS A 50 19.67 18.31 -4.89
C LYS A 50 19.62 19.82 -4.70
N GLN A 51 19.54 20.61 -5.77
CA GLN A 51 19.46 22.06 -5.70
C GLN A 51 18.21 22.52 -4.89
N ALA A 52 17.05 21.92 -5.15
CA ALA A 52 15.82 22.24 -4.41
C ALA A 52 15.84 21.72 -2.95
N ALA A 53 16.42 20.54 -2.71
CA ALA A 53 16.54 19.93 -1.39
C ALA A 53 17.44 20.74 -0.45
N GLU A 54 18.56 21.27 -0.98
CA GLU A 54 19.48 22.16 -0.25
C GLU A 54 18.83 23.50 0.11
N GLN A 55 17.79 23.91 -0.62
CA GLN A 55 16.95 25.07 -0.26
C GLN A 55 15.81 24.71 0.71
N GLY A 56 15.73 23.46 1.15
CA GLY A 56 14.78 23.04 2.16
C GLY A 56 13.43 22.53 1.63
N ASP A 57 13.20 22.38 0.31
CA ASP A 57 11.93 21.82 -0.20
C ASP A 57 11.77 20.35 0.22
N PRO A 58 10.77 19.98 1.05
CA PRO A 58 10.63 18.63 1.58
C PRO A 58 10.28 17.57 0.52
N ARG A 59 9.67 17.97 -0.59
CA ARG A 59 9.36 17.08 -1.71
C ARG A 59 10.63 16.74 -2.49
N ALA A 60 11.51 17.74 -2.66
CA ALA A 60 12.81 17.53 -3.31
C ALA A 60 13.73 16.68 -2.43
N GLN A 61 13.74 16.91 -1.11
CA GLN A 61 14.47 16.09 -0.14
C GLN A 61 14.01 14.64 -0.19
N TYR A 62 12.69 14.40 -0.20
CA TYR A 62 12.13 13.07 -0.36
C TYR A 62 12.56 12.40 -1.67
N ASN A 63 12.47 13.10 -2.80
CA ASN A 63 12.85 12.57 -4.11
C ASN A 63 14.35 12.26 -4.20
N LEU A 64 15.18 13.14 -3.64
CA LEU A 64 16.62 12.94 -3.56
C LEU A 64 16.98 11.73 -2.67
N ALA A 65 16.31 11.59 -1.52
CA ALA A 65 16.43 10.43 -0.65
C ALA A 65 16.13 9.13 -1.40
N TRP A 66 15.03 9.12 -2.15
CA TRP A 66 14.65 7.98 -2.99
C TRP A 66 15.72 7.64 -4.05
N CYS A 67 16.27 8.66 -4.70
CA CYS A 67 17.36 8.47 -5.67
C CYS A 67 18.60 7.82 -5.02
N TYR A 68 19.02 8.30 -3.86
CA TYR A 68 20.14 7.70 -3.12
C TYR A 68 19.81 6.27 -2.64
N GLY A 69 18.59 6.01 -2.22
CA GLY A 69 18.16 4.70 -1.74
C GLY A 69 18.16 3.64 -2.84
N ASN A 70 17.79 4.01 -4.05
CA ASN A 70 17.67 3.10 -5.19
C ASN A 70 18.92 3.10 -6.10
N GLY A 71 19.80 4.10 -6.00
CA GLY A 71 20.93 4.27 -6.91
C GLY A 71 20.49 4.80 -8.28
N SER A 72 19.42 5.60 -8.34
CA SER A 72 18.90 6.17 -9.59
C SER A 72 19.58 7.50 -9.88
N GLY A 73 20.41 7.58 -10.91
CA GLY A 73 21.19 8.78 -11.29
C GLY A 73 22.34 9.14 -10.34
N THR A 74 22.58 8.32 -9.34
CA THR A 74 23.66 8.46 -8.35
C THR A 74 24.00 7.09 -7.79
N PRO A 75 25.23 6.84 -7.32
CA PRO A 75 25.55 5.63 -6.58
C PRO A 75 24.62 5.45 -5.37
N LYS A 76 24.15 4.23 -5.16
CA LYS A 76 23.33 3.88 -4.00
C LYS A 76 24.03 4.25 -2.70
N ASN A 77 23.35 5.02 -1.85
CA ASN A 77 23.88 5.47 -0.58
C ASN A 77 22.80 5.51 0.50
N PRO A 78 22.63 4.41 1.26
CA PRO A 78 21.60 4.33 2.32
C PRO A 78 21.70 5.44 3.37
N ARG A 79 22.92 5.83 3.77
CA ARG A 79 23.09 6.90 4.78
C ARG A 79 22.58 8.24 4.28
N LYS A 80 22.89 8.61 3.03
CA LYS A 80 22.34 9.83 2.43
C LYS A 80 20.84 9.76 2.22
N ALA A 81 20.32 8.57 1.88
CA ALA A 81 18.88 8.36 1.75
C ALA A 81 18.17 8.61 3.10
N ALA A 82 18.64 7.97 4.18
CA ALA A 82 18.06 8.17 5.51
C ALA A 82 18.15 9.62 5.97
N TYR A 83 19.27 10.29 5.77
CA TYR A 83 19.45 11.71 6.08
C TYR A 83 18.40 12.59 5.38
N TRP A 84 18.24 12.47 4.06
CA TRP A 84 17.28 13.28 3.32
C TRP A 84 15.82 12.91 3.60
N TYR A 85 15.52 11.63 3.94
CA TYR A 85 14.22 11.26 4.46
C TYR A 85 13.95 11.94 5.81
N GLU A 86 14.94 12.03 6.70
CA GLU A 86 14.82 12.69 8.00
C GLU A 86 14.55 14.19 7.82
N GLU A 87 15.30 14.87 6.97
CA GLU A 87 15.09 16.29 6.66
C GLU A 87 13.65 16.56 6.17
N ALA A 88 13.15 15.74 5.24
CA ALA A 88 11.77 15.86 4.77
C ALA A 88 10.73 15.49 5.84
N ALA A 89 11.00 14.45 6.64
CA ALA A 89 10.10 13.97 7.69
C ALA A 89 9.93 14.99 8.83
N MET A 90 11.00 15.69 9.18
CA MET A 90 10.97 16.77 10.17
C MET A 90 10.11 17.95 9.71
N GLN A 91 9.97 18.15 8.40
CA GLN A 91 9.06 19.12 7.79
C GLN A 91 7.64 18.56 7.53
N ASN A 92 7.26 17.48 8.23
CA ASN A 92 5.95 16.85 8.13
C ASN A 92 5.60 16.26 6.75
N HIS A 93 6.58 15.88 5.93
CA HIS A 93 6.30 15.15 4.70
C HIS A 93 5.90 13.69 5.02
N ALA A 94 4.60 13.37 4.91
CA ALA A 94 4.04 12.11 5.38
C ALA A 94 4.73 10.87 4.80
N THR A 95 4.99 10.85 3.48
CA THR A 95 5.67 9.71 2.83
C THR A 95 7.13 9.58 3.27
N ALA A 96 7.82 10.69 3.53
CA ALA A 96 9.18 10.66 4.06
C ALA A 96 9.21 10.13 5.50
N GLN A 97 8.22 10.48 6.32
CA GLN A 97 8.07 9.91 7.66
C GLN A 97 7.90 8.39 7.62
N TYR A 98 7.06 7.88 6.72
CA TYR A 98 6.92 6.44 6.53
C TYR A 98 8.25 5.80 6.12
N ASN A 99 8.95 6.37 5.13
CA ASN A 99 10.22 5.82 4.64
C ASN A 99 11.33 5.90 5.69
N LEU A 100 11.35 6.95 6.51
CA LEU A 100 12.28 7.05 7.64
C LEU A 100 11.99 5.97 8.69
N GLY A 101 10.71 5.72 9.00
CA GLY A 101 10.29 4.60 9.84
C GLY A 101 10.81 3.27 9.28
N TRP A 102 10.67 3.05 7.98
CA TRP A 102 11.19 1.86 7.30
C TRP A 102 12.73 1.78 7.37
N CYS A 103 13.43 2.91 7.27
CA CYS A 103 14.88 2.95 7.44
C CYS A 103 15.29 2.48 8.84
N TYR A 104 14.63 2.96 9.88
CA TYR A 104 14.90 2.52 11.25
C TYR A 104 14.53 1.05 11.50
N GLU A 105 13.39 0.58 10.96
CA GLU A 105 12.98 -0.82 11.13
C GLU A 105 13.99 -1.80 10.50
N ASN A 106 14.58 -1.43 9.35
CA ASN A 106 15.44 -2.32 8.57
C ASN A 106 16.94 -1.99 8.67
N GLY A 107 17.33 -0.99 9.44
CA GLY A 107 18.73 -0.57 9.51
C GLY A 107 19.27 -0.01 8.19
N PHE A 108 18.40 0.65 7.40
CA PHE A 108 18.81 1.18 6.10
C PHE A 108 19.41 2.57 6.25
N GLY A 109 20.71 2.62 6.33
CA GLY A 109 21.48 3.85 6.47
C GLY A 109 21.54 4.45 7.87
N VAL A 110 20.83 3.86 8.81
CA VAL A 110 20.78 4.18 10.24
C VAL A 110 20.90 2.90 11.05
N GLU A 111 21.25 2.99 12.34
CA GLU A 111 21.15 1.85 13.24
C GLU A 111 19.68 1.43 13.41
N PRO A 112 19.37 0.12 13.38
CA PRO A 112 18.01 -0.36 13.57
C PRO A 112 17.44 0.08 14.92
N ASP A 113 16.22 0.62 14.89
CA ASP A 113 15.52 1.11 16.06
C ASP A 113 14.02 1.03 15.84
N LEU A 114 13.39 -0.03 16.35
CA LEU A 114 11.98 -0.28 16.12
C LEU A 114 11.07 0.74 16.81
N ASP A 115 11.47 1.27 17.97
CA ASP A 115 10.71 2.28 18.69
C ASP A 115 10.64 3.58 17.89
N LYS A 116 11.78 4.01 17.32
CA LYS A 116 11.80 5.16 16.40
C LYS A 116 11.01 4.89 15.13
N ALA A 117 11.08 3.68 14.58
CA ALA A 117 10.28 3.32 13.41
C ALA A 117 8.79 3.49 13.68
N LEU A 118 8.30 2.99 14.82
CA LEU A 118 6.89 3.10 15.21
C LEU A 118 6.45 4.56 15.42
N VAL A 119 7.31 5.39 16.01
CA VAL A 119 7.03 6.84 16.14
C VAL A 119 6.83 7.49 14.78
N TRP A 120 7.70 7.19 13.81
CA TRP A 120 7.60 7.76 12.48
C TRP A 120 6.43 7.20 11.68
N TYR A 121 6.15 5.90 11.78
CA TYR A 121 4.94 5.31 11.19
C TYR A 121 3.67 5.95 11.75
N HIS A 122 3.62 6.21 13.06
CA HIS A 122 2.48 6.84 13.70
C HIS A 122 2.25 8.28 13.19
N LYS A 123 3.33 9.09 13.11
CA LYS A 123 3.25 10.44 12.56
C LYS A 123 2.73 10.44 11.12
N SER A 124 3.23 9.54 10.29
CA SER A 124 2.82 9.38 8.89
C SER A 124 1.36 8.94 8.77
N ALA A 125 0.94 7.96 9.57
CA ALA A 125 -0.43 7.42 9.56
C ALA A 125 -1.47 8.46 10.01
N LEU A 126 -1.14 9.31 10.99
CA LEU A 126 -1.99 10.41 11.44
C LEU A 126 -2.22 11.46 10.33
N GLN A 127 -1.30 11.60 9.39
CA GLN A 127 -1.45 12.43 8.21
C GLN A 127 -2.24 11.73 7.07
N GLY A 128 -2.72 10.52 7.30
CA GLY A 128 -3.52 9.77 6.32
C GLY A 128 -2.71 8.95 5.32
N GLN A 129 -1.39 8.81 5.50
CA GLN A 129 -0.58 7.99 4.60
C GLN A 129 -1.00 6.52 4.71
N ILE A 130 -1.51 6.00 3.59
CA ILE A 130 -2.23 4.72 3.52
C ILE A 130 -1.37 3.54 3.98
N THR A 131 -0.12 3.47 3.48
CA THR A 131 0.79 2.36 3.81
C THR A 131 1.19 2.41 5.29
N ALA A 132 1.38 3.61 5.86
CA ALA A 132 1.69 3.76 7.28
C ALA A 132 0.52 3.31 8.18
N GLN A 133 -0.71 3.63 7.79
CA GLN A 133 -1.91 3.15 8.49
C GLN A 133 -1.99 1.63 8.47
N TYR A 134 -1.81 1.03 7.29
CA TYR A 134 -1.76 -0.44 7.19
C TYR A 134 -0.64 -1.04 8.04
N THR A 135 0.56 -0.46 7.99
CA THR A 135 1.73 -0.94 8.74
C THR A 135 1.47 -0.88 10.24
N LEU A 136 0.90 0.20 10.76
CA LEU A 136 0.51 0.27 12.16
C LEU A 136 -0.55 -0.77 12.54
N GLY A 137 -1.56 -0.96 11.71
CA GLY A 137 -2.56 -2.02 11.91
C GLY A 137 -1.89 -3.39 12.03
N TRP A 138 -0.91 -3.65 11.17
CA TRP A 138 -0.14 -4.90 11.20
C TRP A 138 0.74 -5.02 12.46
N CYS A 139 1.41 -3.93 12.87
CA CYS A 139 2.23 -3.90 14.08
C CYS A 139 1.39 -4.19 15.32
N TYR A 140 0.24 -3.53 15.49
CA TYR A 140 -0.67 -3.80 16.60
C TYR A 140 -1.26 -5.22 16.56
N GLY A 141 -1.62 -5.71 15.38
CA GLY A 141 -2.20 -7.04 15.23
C GLY A 141 -1.24 -8.19 15.51
N ASN A 142 0.07 -7.98 15.30
CA ASN A 142 1.12 -8.99 15.46
C ASN A 142 2.05 -8.77 16.66
N GLY A 143 1.87 -7.68 17.41
CA GLY A 143 2.75 -7.35 18.54
C GLY A 143 4.17 -6.97 18.12
N ARG A 144 4.33 -6.30 16.97
CA ARG A 144 5.64 -5.90 16.46
C ARG A 144 6.13 -4.63 17.15
N GLY A 145 7.03 -4.78 18.12
CA GLY A 145 7.58 -3.68 18.92
C GLY A 145 6.58 -3.09 19.93
N MET A 146 5.47 -3.76 20.17
CA MET A 146 4.44 -3.36 21.12
C MET A 146 3.60 -4.58 21.52
N GLU A 147 2.78 -4.46 22.54
CA GLU A 147 1.81 -5.49 22.87
C GLU A 147 0.73 -5.62 21.79
N VAL A 148 0.24 -6.86 21.59
CA VAL A 148 -0.86 -7.13 20.65
C VAL A 148 -2.11 -6.38 21.10
N ASP A 149 -2.64 -5.56 20.21
CA ASP A 149 -3.90 -4.82 20.41
C ASP A 149 -4.74 -4.89 19.13
N MET A 150 -5.62 -5.89 19.09
CA MET A 150 -6.47 -6.12 17.92
C MET A 150 -7.49 -4.99 17.70
N ALA A 151 -7.91 -4.27 18.74
CA ALA A 151 -8.82 -3.14 18.58
C ALA A 151 -8.13 -1.97 17.86
N LYS A 152 -6.88 -1.66 18.24
CA LYS A 152 -6.07 -0.67 17.50
C LYS A 152 -5.71 -1.16 16.09
N ALA A 153 -5.46 -2.45 15.91
CA ALA A 153 -5.23 -3.02 14.59
C ALA A 153 -6.44 -2.80 13.67
N VAL A 154 -7.65 -3.10 14.13
CA VAL A 154 -8.90 -2.84 13.41
C VAL A 154 -9.06 -1.35 13.07
N HIS A 155 -8.81 -0.46 14.05
CA HIS A 155 -8.88 0.98 13.82
C HIS A 155 -7.99 1.43 12.64
N TRP A 156 -6.73 1.00 12.63
CA TRP A 156 -5.80 1.40 11.58
C TRP A 156 -6.07 0.69 10.25
N TYR A 157 -6.47 -0.60 10.28
CA TYR A 157 -6.90 -1.29 9.07
C TYR A 157 -8.12 -0.62 8.44
N THR A 158 -9.09 -0.17 9.25
CA THR A 158 -10.27 0.54 8.75
C THR A 158 -9.87 1.79 7.99
N LYS A 159 -9.01 2.63 8.58
CA LYS A 159 -8.51 3.85 7.91
C LYS A 159 -7.82 3.57 6.58
N ALA A 160 -6.97 2.55 6.52
CA ALA A 160 -6.29 2.15 5.29
C ALA A 160 -7.27 1.53 4.26
N ALA A 161 -8.20 0.69 4.72
CA ALA A 161 -9.18 0.00 3.89
C ALA A 161 -10.19 0.97 3.24
N GLU A 162 -10.63 1.99 3.96
CA GLU A 162 -11.49 3.06 3.45
C GLU A 162 -10.81 3.85 2.32
N GLN A 163 -9.50 3.98 2.36
CA GLN A 163 -8.69 4.59 1.31
C GLN A 163 -8.31 3.61 0.18
N GLY A 164 -8.85 2.39 0.18
CA GLY A 164 -8.65 1.42 -0.88
C GLY A 164 -7.45 0.50 -0.72
N HIS A 165 -6.77 0.45 0.43
CA HIS A 165 -5.63 -0.46 0.62
C HIS A 165 -6.11 -1.92 0.65
N THR A 166 -5.86 -2.66 -0.42
CA THR A 166 -6.40 -4.02 -0.66
C THR A 166 -6.10 -5.00 0.47
N THR A 167 -4.85 -5.02 0.99
CA THR A 167 -4.47 -5.93 2.08
C THR A 167 -5.12 -5.53 3.40
N ALA A 168 -5.34 -4.23 3.64
CA ALA A 168 -6.06 -3.78 4.82
C ALA A 168 -7.54 -4.19 4.75
N GLN A 169 -8.17 -4.10 3.58
CA GLN A 169 -9.54 -4.61 3.36
C GLN A 169 -9.64 -6.11 3.65
N LEU A 170 -8.68 -6.90 3.15
CA LEU A 170 -8.61 -8.33 3.44
C LEU A 170 -8.50 -8.62 4.94
N ASN A 171 -7.59 -7.93 5.63
CA ASN A 171 -7.36 -8.12 7.07
C ASN A 171 -8.56 -7.66 7.90
N LEU A 172 -9.19 -6.56 7.52
CA LEU A 172 -10.39 -6.05 8.18
C LEU A 172 -11.57 -7.02 8.03
N GLY A 173 -11.76 -7.58 6.83
CA GLY A 173 -12.73 -8.65 6.59
C GLY A 173 -12.49 -9.86 7.50
N TRP A 174 -11.24 -10.27 7.66
CA TRP A 174 -10.87 -11.35 8.58
C TRP A 174 -11.16 -10.99 10.05
N CYS A 175 -10.87 -9.77 10.46
CA CYS A 175 -11.19 -9.29 11.82
C CYS A 175 -12.69 -9.36 12.12
N HIS A 176 -13.53 -8.88 11.21
CA HIS A 176 -14.99 -8.93 11.35
C HIS A 176 -15.53 -10.37 11.31
N LEU A 177 -14.97 -11.25 10.46
CA LEU A 177 -15.42 -12.64 10.37
C LEU A 177 -15.15 -13.40 11.67
N ASN A 178 -14.00 -13.14 12.31
CA ASN A 178 -13.51 -13.92 13.46
C ASN A 178 -13.68 -13.21 14.81
N GLY A 179 -14.24 -12.00 14.85
CA GLY A 179 -14.41 -11.24 16.10
C GLY A 179 -13.07 -10.83 16.73
N LYS A 180 -12.07 -10.49 15.91
CA LYS A 180 -10.74 -10.08 16.40
C LYS A 180 -10.64 -8.56 16.45
N GLY A 181 -10.65 -8.02 17.68
CA GLY A 181 -10.62 -6.57 17.92
C GLY A 181 -11.92 -5.83 17.59
N THR A 182 -12.95 -6.55 17.17
CA THR A 182 -14.30 -6.06 16.87
C THR A 182 -15.30 -7.19 17.07
N PRO A 183 -16.57 -6.93 17.36
CA PRO A 183 -17.59 -7.97 17.36
C PRO A 183 -17.67 -8.70 16.00
N VAL A 184 -18.06 -9.98 16.04
CA VAL A 184 -18.29 -10.75 14.81
C VAL A 184 -19.38 -10.05 13.98
N ASN A 185 -19.07 -9.75 12.75
CA ASN A 185 -19.99 -9.20 11.76
C ASN A 185 -19.68 -9.79 10.37
N ARG A 186 -20.40 -10.84 10.02
CA ARG A 186 -20.17 -11.60 8.77
C ARG A 186 -20.53 -10.80 7.52
N GLU A 187 -21.55 -9.96 7.60
CA GLU A 187 -21.96 -9.09 6.48
C GLU A 187 -20.88 -8.04 6.18
N GLU A 188 -20.34 -7.40 7.20
CA GLU A 188 -19.24 -6.44 7.04
C GLU A 188 -17.97 -7.14 6.56
N ALA A 189 -17.69 -8.37 7.02
CA ALA A 189 -16.58 -9.17 6.53
C ALA A 189 -16.69 -9.44 5.01
N LEU A 190 -17.85 -9.89 4.55
CA LEU A 190 -18.12 -10.12 3.12
C LEU A 190 -17.94 -8.85 2.31
N LYS A 191 -18.45 -7.72 2.77
CA LYS A 191 -18.32 -6.41 2.11
C LYS A 191 -16.85 -6.01 1.89
N TRP A 192 -16.01 -6.19 2.92
CA TRP A 192 -14.59 -5.90 2.79
C TRP A 192 -13.84 -6.89 1.89
N TYR A 193 -14.20 -8.17 1.94
CA TYR A 193 -13.66 -9.16 1.02
C TYR A 193 -14.03 -8.88 -0.43
N LEU A 194 -15.27 -8.46 -0.72
CA LEU A 194 -15.69 -8.06 -2.06
C LEU A 194 -14.86 -6.89 -2.59
N LYS A 195 -14.68 -5.83 -1.79
CA LYS A 195 -13.83 -4.69 -2.18
C LYS A 195 -12.39 -5.09 -2.50
N ALA A 196 -11.79 -5.99 -1.71
CA ALA A 196 -10.45 -6.50 -1.99
C ALA A 196 -10.42 -7.41 -3.22
N ALA A 197 -11.46 -8.20 -3.44
CA ALA A 197 -11.58 -9.09 -4.59
C ALA A 197 -11.74 -8.32 -5.91
N GLU A 198 -12.51 -7.23 -5.91
CA GLU A 198 -12.65 -6.31 -7.06
C GLU A 198 -11.32 -5.71 -7.50
N GLN A 199 -10.38 -5.54 -6.57
CA GLN A 199 -9.01 -5.10 -6.85
C GLN A 199 -8.09 -6.25 -7.31
N GLY A 200 -8.61 -7.44 -7.57
CA GLY A 200 -7.85 -8.59 -8.06
C GLY A 200 -7.17 -9.43 -6.96
N ASN A 201 -7.48 -9.22 -5.68
CA ASN A 201 -6.87 -10.01 -4.62
C ASN A 201 -7.41 -11.45 -4.60
N ALA A 202 -6.57 -12.40 -4.99
CA ALA A 202 -6.93 -13.81 -5.09
C ALA A 202 -7.36 -14.45 -3.75
N THR A 203 -6.79 -14.02 -2.63
CA THR A 203 -7.17 -14.50 -1.30
C THR A 203 -8.54 -13.96 -0.89
N ALA A 204 -8.82 -12.71 -1.21
CA ALA A 204 -10.14 -12.13 -0.97
C ALA A 204 -11.22 -12.83 -1.82
N MET A 205 -10.94 -13.11 -3.10
CA MET A 205 -11.84 -13.90 -3.96
C MET A 205 -12.15 -15.27 -3.36
N PHE A 206 -11.13 -15.95 -2.85
CA PHE A 206 -11.30 -17.22 -2.14
C PHE A 206 -12.17 -17.07 -0.89
N ASN A 207 -11.97 -16.00 -0.10
CA ASN A 207 -12.76 -15.75 1.10
C ASN A 207 -14.22 -15.40 0.76
N VAL A 208 -14.49 -14.69 -0.34
CA VAL A 208 -15.85 -14.48 -0.85
C VAL A 208 -16.50 -15.79 -1.22
N GLY A 209 -15.78 -16.69 -1.91
CA GLY A 209 -16.25 -18.04 -2.19
C GLY A 209 -16.61 -18.81 -0.92
N ASN A 210 -15.79 -18.70 0.14
CA ASN A 210 -16.11 -19.31 1.44
C ASN A 210 -17.37 -18.70 2.07
N CYS A 211 -17.59 -17.39 1.93
CA CYS A 211 -18.80 -16.74 2.44
C CYS A 211 -20.05 -17.32 1.79
N TYR A 212 -20.07 -17.49 0.48
CA TYR A 212 -21.17 -18.14 -0.23
C TYR A 212 -21.33 -19.63 0.11
N ALA A 213 -20.21 -20.36 0.18
CA ALA A 213 -20.24 -21.79 0.48
C ALA A 213 -20.78 -22.13 1.87
N HIS A 214 -20.66 -21.21 2.84
CA HIS A 214 -21.03 -21.44 4.24
C HIS A 214 -22.13 -20.51 4.75
N GLY A 215 -22.67 -19.61 3.93
CA GLY A 215 -23.67 -18.64 4.35
C GLY A 215 -23.11 -17.59 5.34
N TYR A 216 -21.87 -17.14 5.15
CA TYR A 216 -21.26 -16.14 6.05
C TYR A 216 -21.60 -14.72 5.58
N GLY A 217 -22.60 -14.11 6.21
CA GLY A 217 -23.06 -12.75 5.90
C GLY A 217 -23.88 -12.64 4.60
N ILE A 218 -24.26 -13.77 4.03
CA ILE A 218 -25.10 -13.89 2.85
C ILE A 218 -25.76 -15.26 2.86
N GLU A 219 -26.86 -15.43 2.13
CA GLU A 219 -27.46 -16.74 1.93
C GLU A 219 -26.47 -17.70 1.23
N GLN A 220 -26.47 -18.97 1.66
CA GLN A 220 -25.59 -19.98 1.09
C GLN A 220 -25.95 -20.21 -0.38
N ASP A 221 -24.93 -20.17 -1.25
CA ASP A 221 -25.07 -20.42 -2.68
C ASP A 221 -23.82 -21.12 -3.22
N ASP A 222 -23.95 -22.42 -3.45
CA ASP A 222 -22.83 -23.24 -3.93
C ASP A 222 -22.41 -22.89 -5.37
N LYS A 223 -23.30 -22.33 -6.21
CA LYS A 223 -22.95 -21.85 -7.56
C LYS A 223 -22.13 -20.60 -7.51
N GLN A 224 -22.54 -19.64 -6.70
CA GLN A 224 -21.75 -18.42 -6.47
C GLN A 224 -20.40 -18.76 -5.84
N ALA A 225 -20.35 -19.68 -4.89
CA ALA A 225 -19.09 -20.15 -4.32
C ALA A 225 -18.14 -20.70 -5.38
N GLU A 226 -18.65 -21.54 -6.30
CA GLU A 226 -17.88 -22.11 -7.40
C GLU A 226 -17.31 -21.02 -8.31
N GLU A 227 -18.13 -20.05 -8.72
CA GLU A 227 -17.68 -18.93 -9.56
C GLU A 227 -16.55 -18.14 -8.91
N TRP A 228 -16.67 -17.82 -7.61
CA TRP A 228 -15.64 -17.09 -6.89
C TRP A 228 -14.36 -17.90 -6.67
N TYR A 229 -14.46 -19.19 -6.41
CA TYR A 229 -13.29 -20.06 -6.34
C TYR A 229 -12.59 -20.19 -7.69
N LEU A 230 -13.33 -20.27 -8.80
CA LEU A 230 -12.75 -20.24 -10.15
C LEU A 230 -12.01 -18.93 -10.43
N LYS A 231 -12.59 -17.78 -10.05
CA LYS A 231 -11.89 -16.48 -10.12
C LYS A 231 -10.60 -16.50 -9.31
N ALA A 232 -10.66 -17.00 -8.07
CA ALA A 232 -9.49 -17.08 -7.20
C ALA A 232 -8.38 -17.99 -7.79
N VAL A 233 -8.74 -19.12 -8.39
CA VAL A 233 -7.78 -20.02 -9.09
C VAL A 233 -7.11 -19.31 -10.26
N ARG A 234 -7.87 -18.60 -11.10
CA ARG A 234 -7.33 -17.85 -12.24
C ARG A 234 -6.35 -16.75 -11.79
N HIS A 235 -6.52 -16.22 -10.58
CA HIS A 235 -5.61 -15.24 -9.95
C HIS A 235 -4.53 -15.91 -9.07
N GLY A 236 -4.36 -17.23 -9.17
CA GLY A 236 -3.25 -17.95 -8.55
C GLY A 236 -3.47 -18.44 -7.12
N ASN A 237 -4.69 -18.41 -6.59
CA ASN A 237 -4.97 -18.95 -5.26
C ASN A 237 -5.02 -20.49 -5.27
N LYS A 238 -4.00 -21.13 -4.71
CA LYS A 238 -3.89 -22.60 -4.67
C LYS A 238 -4.94 -23.27 -3.77
N LYS A 239 -5.41 -22.58 -2.71
CA LYS A 239 -6.41 -23.14 -1.79
C LYS A 239 -7.79 -23.24 -2.46
N ALA A 240 -8.10 -22.34 -3.36
CA ALA A 240 -9.37 -22.34 -4.08
C ALA A 240 -9.57 -23.60 -4.95
N ALA A 241 -8.49 -24.14 -5.53
CA ALA A 241 -8.57 -25.39 -6.29
C ALA A 241 -8.98 -26.60 -5.43
N SER A 242 -8.57 -26.63 -4.16
CA SER A 242 -8.99 -27.68 -3.22
C SER A 242 -10.45 -27.47 -2.78
N ALA A 243 -10.86 -26.23 -2.57
CA ALA A 243 -12.24 -25.89 -2.22
C ALA A 243 -13.22 -26.29 -3.34
N LEU A 244 -12.87 -26.04 -4.60
CA LEU A 244 -13.65 -26.44 -5.76
C LEU A 244 -13.87 -27.98 -5.80
N ARG A 245 -12.81 -28.75 -5.60
CA ARG A 245 -12.92 -30.21 -5.57
C ARG A 245 -13.84 -30.69 -4.46
N HIS A 246 -13.74 -30.06 -3.29
CA HIS A 246 -14.61 -30.42 -2.16
C HIS A 246 -16.08 -30.06 -2.45
N LEU A 247 -16.34 -28.92 -3.05
CA LEU A 247 -17.67 -28.47 -3.42
C LEU A 247 -18.32 -29.44 -4.45
N ALA A 248 -17.56 -29.81 -5.48
CA ALA A 248 -18.02 -30.78 -6.50
C ALA A 248 -18.37 -32.14 -5.87
N SER A 249 -17.51 -32.64 -4.97
CA SER A 249 -17.76 -33.90 -4.27
C SER A 249 -19.00 -33.87 -3.37
N LYS A 250 -19.30 -32.71 -2.77
CA LYS A 250 -20.52 -32.49 -1.98
C LYS A 250 -21.76 -32.57 -2.87
N GLN A 251 -21.77 -31.87 -3.99
CA GLN A 251 -22.88 -31.85 -4.95
C GLN A 251 -23.16 -33.24 -5.58
N GLU A 252 -22.12 -34.05 -5.82
CA GLU A 252 -22.29 -35.42 -6.32
C GLU A 252 -22.93 -36.31 -5.27
N LYS A 253 -22.63 -36.13 -3.99
CA LYS A 253 -23.27 -36.93 -2.91
C LYS A 253 -24.74 -36.54 -2.74
N GLU A 254 -25.07 -35.25 -2.75
CA GLU A 254 -26.45 -34.75 -2.65
C GLU A 254 -27.33 -35.31 -3.80
N LYS A 255 -26.82 -35.27 -5.03
CA LYS A 255 -27.54 -35.84 -6.20
C LYS A 255 -27.79 -37.35 -6.11
N LYS A 256 -26.91 -38.11 -5.43
CA LYS A 256 -27.09 -39.54 -5.23
C LYS A 256 -28.14 -39.83 -4.18
N THR A 257 -28.20 -39.10 -3.09
CA THR A 257 -29.24 -39.21 -2.06
C THR A 257 -30.63 -38.89 -2.64
N ASP A 258 -30.75 -37.81 -3.42
CA ASP A 258 -32.01 -37.37 -4.04
C ASP A 258 -32.50 -38.36 -5.15
N SER A 259 -31.66 -39.26 -5.62
CA SER A 259 -32.02 -40.26 -6.62
C SER A 259 -32.39 -41.65 -6.04
N GLU A 260 -32.20 -41.82 -4.72
CA GLU A 260 -32.50 -43.06 -3.99
C GLU A 260 -33.82 -42.94 -3.17
N ASP A 261 -34.41 -41.74 -3.04
CA ASP A 261 -35.75 -41.47 -2.50
C ASP A 261 -36.78 -41.30 -3.62
#